data_fd9db8abff3178f615395a89afe3184d
#
_entry.id   fd9db8abff3178f615395a89afe3184d
#
_cell.length_a   1.000
_cell.length_b   1.000
_cell.length_c   1.000
_cell.angle_alpha   90.00
_cell.angle_beta   90.00
_cell.angle_gamma   90.00
#
_symmetry.space_group_name_H-M   'P 1'
#
loop_
_entity.id
_entity.type
_entity.pdbx_description
1 polymer ?
#
loop_
_entity_poly.entity_id
_entity_poly.type
_entity_poly.pdbx_seq_one_letter_code
_entity_poly.pdbx_strand_id
1 'polypeptide(L)'
;FTAVAANYAPGPYILFCNIHPSECGMVGMMAAAGTFDQLGIVYERIWGRIQDSDVLHRVMAFIRAAAAVGRLRGNTYGNFGGRPMGMYTAVANLDQWQKDFGIDVEDIEQYDIVRYGELVPDEKVKAAREWLEQHAGKVGYNDTNFTPQKLETQIRSYYGLRQIIVERQLDFIGIKAHG
;
A
#
# COMPACT_ATOMS: atom_id res chain seq x y z
N PHE A 1 -15.09 31.20 -0.05
CA PHE A 1 -14.65 30.27 -1.10
C PHE A 1 -14.09 28.97 -0.49
N THR A 2 -13.12 29.03 0.45
CA THR A 2 -12.42 27.88 1.05
C THR A 2 -13.37 26.87 1.68
N ALA A 3 -14.35 27.33 2.51
CA ALA A 3 -15.34 26.46 3.13
C ALA A 3 -16.21 25.71 2.10
N VAL A 4 -16.62 26.40 1.04
CA VAL A 4 -17.41 25.80 -0.04
C VAL A 4 -16.57 24.78 -0.81
N ALA A 5 -15.33 25.11 -1.16
CA ALA A 5 -14.44 24.21 -1.88
C ALA A 5 -14.19 22.89 -1.11
N ALA A 6 -14.04 22.97 0.21
CA ALA A 6 -13.84 21.83 1.07
C ALA A 6 -15.01 20.82 1.07
N ASN A 7 -16.23 21.28 0.83
CA ASN A 7 -17.40 20.40 0.72
C ASN A 7 -17.44 19.59 -0.59
N TYR A 8 -16.82 20.10 -1.65
CA TYR A 8 -16.86 19.47 -2.98
C TYR A 8 -15.57 18.74 -3.35
N ALA A 9 -14.47 19.06 -2.68
CA ALA A 9 -13.17 18.46 -2.93
C ALA A 9 -12.57 17.99 -1.60
N PRO A 10 -12.96 16.81 -1.08
CA PRO A 10 -12.42 16.30 0.17
C PRO A 10 -10.89 16.10 0.06
N GLY A 11 -10.16 16.57 1.11
CA GLY A 11 -8.70 16.55 1.17
C GLY A 11 -8.03 15.20 0.96
N PRO A 12 -6.72 15.14 1.11
CA PRO A 12 -5.88 15.98 1.98
C PRO A 12 -5.56 17.38 1.38
N TYR A 13 -5.49 18.38 2.26
CA TYR A 13 -5.28 19.76 1.85
C TYR A 13 -3.90 20.28 2.21
N ILE A 14 -3.31 21.04 1.31
CA ILE A 14 -2.16 21.90 1.54
C ILE A 14 -2.56 23.36 1.29
N LEU A 15 -2.26 24.23 2.24
CA LEU A 15 -2.33 25.68 2.05
C LEU A 15 -0.92 26.18 1.77
N PHE A 16 -0.69 26.60 0.53
CA PHE A 16 0.61 27.09 0.10
C PHE A 16 0.55 28.60 -0.15
N CYS A 17 1.50 29.34 0.42
CA CYS A 17 1.69 30.75 0.15
C CYS A 17 3.10 31.00 -0.40
N ASN A 18 3.18 31.43 -1.65
CA ASN A 18 4.42 31.97 -2.20
C ASN A 18 4.67 33.34 -1.63
N ILE A 19 5.79 33.52 -0.92
CA ILE A 19 6.14 34.83 -0.33
C ILE A 19 6.67 35.74 -1.43
N HIS A 20 5.96 36.85 -1.65
CA HIS A 20 6.38 37.90 -2.54
C HIS A 20 6.26 39.27 -1.83
N PRO A 21 7.25 40.18 -1.95
CA PRO A 21 7.27 41.43 -1.19
C PRO A 21 6.07 42.36 -1.45
N SER A 22 5.44 42.26 -2.61
CA SER A 22 4.31 43.11 -3.02
C SER A 22 2.93 42.48 -2.86
N GLU A 23 2.83 41.26 -2.28
CA GLU A 23 1.58 40.50 -2.20
C GLU A 23 1.21 40.14 -0.76
N CYS A 24 -0.08 40.25 -0.43
CA CYS A 24 -0.62 39.87 0.88
C CYS A 24 -1.02 38.39 0.95
N GLY A 25 -0.32 37.50 0.26
CA GLY A 25 -0.65 36.05 0.17
C GLY A 25 -0.71 35.36 1.53
N MET A 26 0.15 35.76 2.47
CA MET A 26 0.16 35.23 3.84
C MET A 26 -1.16 35.52 4.58
N VAL A 27 -1.75 36.67 4.40
CA VAL A 27 -3.05 37.04 5.00
C VAL A 27 -4.15 36.12 4.46
N GLY A 28 -4.17 35.89 3.14
CA GLY A 28 -5.12 34.97 2.51
C GLY A 28 -4.96 33.53 2.99
N MET A 29 -3.71 33.05 3.11
CA MET A 29 -3.44 31.73 3.66
C MET A 29 -3.92 31.60 5.10
N MET A 30 -3.68 32.56 5.95
CA MET A 30 -4.10 32.54 7.36
C MET A 30 -5.63 32.63 7.50
N ALA A 31 -6.32 33.39 6.66
CA ALA A 31 -7.77 33.39 6.61
C ALA A 31 -8.36 32.05 6.18
N ALA A 32 -7.76 31.40 5.18
CA ALA A 32 -8.14 30.06 4.76
C ALA A 32 -7.87 29.02 5.87
N ALA A 33 -6.71 29.11 6.54
CA ALA A 33 -6.34 28.27 7.67
C ALA A 33 -7.34 28.38 8.82
N GLY A 34 -7.67 29.60 9.24
CA GLY A 34 -8.70 29.85 10.27
C GLY A 34 -10.07 29.28 9.90
N THR A 35 -10.44 29.30 8.61
CA THR A 35 -11.66 28.64 8.14
C THR A 35 -11.59 27.13 8.30
N PHE A 36 -10.48 26.50 7.94
CA PHE A 36 -10.29 25.05 8.11
C PHE A 36 -10.25 24.63 9.58
N ASP A 37 -9.59 25.43 10.44
CA ASP A 37 -9.58 25.20 11.88
C ASP A 37 -11.01 25.22 12.46
N GLN A 38 -11.85 26.17 12.08
CA GLN A 38 -13.25 26.27 12.53
C GLN A 38 -14.12 25.11 12.04
N LEU A 39 -13.81 24.56 10.87
CA LEU A 39 -14.51 23.42 10.28
C LEU A 39 -13.95 22.06 10.74
N GLY A 40 -12.89 22.03 11.53
CA GLY A 40 -12.21 20.81 11.95
C GLY A 40 -11.53 20.04 10.82
N ILE A 41 -11.14 20.76 9.76
CA ILE A 41 -10.48 20.18 8.59
C ILE A 41 -8.97 20.11 8.84
N VAL A 42 -8.39 18.93 8.65
CA VAL A 42 -6.92 18.73 8.77
C VAL A 42 -6.24 19.17 7.47
N TYR A 43 -5.18 19.94 7.62
CA TYR A 43 -4.41 20.49 6.50
C TYR A 43 -2.96 20.76 6.89
N GLU A 44 -2.07 20.86 5.90
CA GLU A 44 -0.69 21.30 6.05
C GLU A 44 -0.52 22.75 5.59
N ARG A 45 0.32 23.53 6.30
CA ARG A 45 0.68 24.90 5.92
C ARG A 45 2.14 24.99 5.50
N ILE A 46 2.37 25.47 4.28
CA ILE A 46 3.71 25.71 3.75
C ILE A 46 3.77 27.11 3.16
N TRP A 47 4.81 27.85 3.51
CA TRP A 47 5.06 29.18 2.95
C TRP A 47 6.54 29.34 2.61
N GLY A 48 6.84 30.22 1.67
CA GLY A 48 8.18 30.49 1.17
C GLY A 48 8.16 30.61 -0.35
N ARG A 49 9.33 30.79 -0.95
CA ARG A 49 9.44 30.79 -2.40
C ARG A 49 9.52 29.34 -2.88
N ILE A 50 8.72 28.98 -3.86
CA ILE A 50 8.69 27.61 -4.38
C ILE A 50 10.05 27.17 -4.97
N GLN A 51 10.91 28.11 -5.32
CA GLN A 51 12.27 27.86 -5.84
C GLN A 51 13.26 27.47 -4.72
N ASP A 52 12.93 27.76 -3.47
CA ASP A 52 13.77 27.39 -2.34
C ASP A 52 13.67 25.89 -2.12
N SER A 53 14.82 25.19 -2.04
CA SER A 53 14.87 23.73 -2.05
C SER A 53 14.14 23.07 -0.89
N ASP A 54 14.15 23.67 0.28
CA ASP A 54 13.45 23.18 1.47
C ASP A 54 11.92 23.32 1.34
N VAL A 55 11.45 24.43 0.78
CA VAL A 55 10.02 24.68 0.50
C VAL A 55 9.52 23.69 -0.55
N LEU A 56 10.24 23.55 -1.66
CA LEU A 56 9.91 22.60 -2.71
C LEU A 56 9.88 21.17 -2.17
N HIS A 57 10.87 20.79 -1.35
CA HIS A 57 10.92 19.47 -0.75
C HIS A 57 9.68 19.17 0.12
N ARG A 58 9.26 20.10 0.97
CA ARG A 58 8.07 19.96 1.81
C ARG A 58 6.79 19.83 0.98
N VAL A 59 6.62 20.68 -0.02
CA VAL A 59 5.47 20.61 -0.96
C VAL A 59 5.43 19.26 -1.67
N MET A 60 6.56 18.82 -2.20
CA MET A 60 6.64 17.54 -2.92
C MET A 60 6.46 16.33 -2.00
N ALA A 61 6.92 16.40 -0.75
CA ALA A 61 6.67 15.34 0.23
C ALA A 61 5.16 15.19 0.51
N PHE A 62 4.47 16.30 0.72
CA PHE A 62 3.02 16.30 0.90
C PHE A 62 2.28 15.74 -0.32
N ILE A 63 2.62 16.23 -1.52
CA ILE A 63 1.97 15.76 -2.77
C ILE A 63 2.18 14.27 -2.97
N ARG A 64 3.39 13.75 -2.72
CA ARG A 64 3.69 12.31 -2.84
C ARG A 64 2.89 11.48 -1.83
N ALA A 65 2.80 11.94 -0.58
CA ALA A 65 2.02 11.26 0.45
C ALA A 65 0.52 11.26 0.10
N ALA A 66 -0.02 12.42 -0.32
CA ALA A 66 -1.41 12.55 -0.75
C ALA A 66 -1.73 11.65 -1.96
N ALA A 67 -0.84 11.61 -2.94
CA ALA A 67 -0.99 10.75 -4.11
C ALA A 67 -0.92 9.25 -3.74
N ALA A 68 -0.07 8.88 -2.78
CA ALA A 68 0.01 7.50 -2.29
C ALA A 68 -1.30 7.09 -1.60
N VAL A 69 -1.82 7.90 -0.68
CA VAL A 69 -3.11 7.64 -0.03
C VAL A 69 -4.27 7.61 -1.04
N GLY A 70 -4.25 8.53 -2.02
CA GLY A 70 -5.27 8.55 -3.07
C GLY A 70 -5.28 7.30 -3.94
N ARG A 71 -4.11 6.68 -4.16
CA ARG A 71 -3.98 5.42 -4.91
C ARG A 71 -4.43 4.19 -4.13
N LEU A 72 -4.48 4.26 -2.81
CA LEU A 72 -4.97 3.16 -1.98
C LEU A 72 -6.49 3.04 -2.00
N ARG A 73 -7.20 4.14 -2.30
CA ARG A 73 -8.66 4.14 -2.33
C ARG A 73 -9.22 3.21 -3.39
N GLY A 74 -10.09 2.30 -2.94
CA GLY A 74 -10.71 1.30 -3.79
C GLY A 74 -9.85 0.06 -4.04
N ASN A 75 -8.65 -0.02 -3.43
CA ASN A 75 -7.83 -1.22 -3.48
C ASN A 75 -8.36 -2.29 -2.53
N THR A 76 -8.14 -3.56 -2.90
CA THR A 76 -8.49 -4.71 -2.09
C THR A 76 -7.23 -5.40 -1.55
N TYR A 77 -7.15 -5.53 -0.23
CA TYR A 77 -6.10 -6.28 0.46
C TYR A 77 -6.53 -7.71 0.72
N GLY A 78 -5.80 -8.68 0.20
CA GLY A 78 -5.99 -10.10 0.51
C GLY A 78 -5.24 -10.51 1.78
N ASN A 79 -5.97 -10.88 2.84
CA ASN A 79 -5.43 -11.34 4.11
C ASN A 79 -5.46 -12.87 4.18
N PHE A 80 -4.32 -13.53 3.92
CA PHE A 80 -4.24 -14.98 3.92
C PHE A 80 -3.89 -15.54 5.30
N GLY A 81 -4.83 -16.29 5.88
CA GLY A 81 -4.65 -17.04 7.12
C GLY A 81 -4.89 -16.25 8.42
N GLY A 82 -5.31 -15.01 8.33
CA GLY A 82 -5.76 -14.21 9.47
C GLY A 82 -4.67 -13.94 10.51
N ARG A 83 -5.02 -13.98 11.80
CA ARG A 83 -4.14 -13.59 12.93
C ARG A 83 -3.01 -14.59 13.18
N PRO A 84 -1.74 -14.22 12.99
CA PRO A 84 -0.61 -15.10 13.24
C PRO A 84 -0.36 -15.30 14.76
N MET A 85 -0.05 -16.51 15.18
CA MET A 85 0.36 -16.90 16.55
C MET A 85 -0.51 -16.32 17.68
N GLY A 86 -1.78 -16.04 17.41
CA GLY A 86 -2.66 -15.43 18.40
C GLY A 86 -2.34 -13.96 18.78
N MET A 87 -1.42 -13.31 18.08
CA MET A 87 -1.02 -11.93 18.38
C MET A 87 -2.15 -10.94 18.05
N TYR A 88 -2.67 -10.28 19.07
CA TYR A 88 -3.73 -9.29 18.90
C TYR A 88 -3.27 -8.05 18.10
N THR A 89 -2.01 -7.68 18.26
CA THR A 89 -1.40 -6.53 17.55
C THR A 89 -1.21 -6.77 16.05
N ALA A 90 -1.36 -8.00 15.58
CA ALA A 90 -1.27 -8.34 14.16
C ALA A 90 -2.64 -8.38 13.45
N VAL A 91 -3.69 -7.87 14.08
CA VAL A 91 -5.03 -7.75 13.51
C VAL A 91 -5.19 -6.34 12.97
N ALA A 92 -5.48 -6.21 11.68
CA ALA A 92 -5.86 -4.94 11.09
C ALA A 92 -7.25 -4.51 11.59
N ASN A 93 -7.43 -3.23 11.88
CA ASN A 93 -8.75 -2.67 12.10
C ASN A 93 -9.34 -2.31 10.73
N LEU A 94 -10.24 -3.16 10.23
CA LEU A 94 -10.81 -3.05 8.89
C LEU A 94 -11.60 -1.76 8.70
N ASP A 95 -12.38 -1.38 9.71
CA ASP A 95 -13.17 -0.15 9.66
C ASP A 95 -12.28 1.09 9.56
N GLN A 96 -11.15 1.08 10.29
CA GLN A 96 -10.17 2.16 10.23
C GLN A 96 -9.48 2.20 8.87
N TRP A 97 -9.10 1.04 8.31
CA TRP A 97 -8.47 0.98 6.99
C TRP A 97 -9.39 1.50 5.91
N GLN A 98 -10.68 1.12 5.96
CA GLN A 98 -11.67 1.61 5.01
C GLN A 98 -11.88 3.13 5.16
N LYS A 99 -11.99 3.62 6.39
CA LYS A 99 -12.20 5.05 6.65
C LYS A 99 -10.99 5.91 6.25
N ASP A 100 -9.79 5.51 6.65
CA ASP A 100 -8.59 6.34 6.53
C ASP A 100 -7.93 6.21 5.15
N PHE A 101 -7.96 5.00 4.56
CA PHE A 101 -7.29 4.70 3.29
C PHE A 101 -8.25 4.29 2.16
N GLY A 102 -9.49 3.95 2.48
CA GLY A 102 -10.46 3.44 1.50
C GLY A 102 -10.11 2.06 0.97
N ILE A 103 -9.38 1.25 1.77
CA ILE A 103 -8.96 -0.11 1.42
C ILE A 103 -10.03 -1.08 1.88
N ASP A 104 -10.46 -1.98 1.01
CA ASP A 104 -11.25 -3.15 1.36
C ASP A 104 -10.33 -4.33 1.75
N VAL A 105 -10.82 -5.24 2.60
CA VAL A 105 -10.05 -6.39 3.07
C VAL A 105 -10.83 -7.66 2.84
N GLU A 106 -10.25 -8.58 2.09
CA GLU A 106 -10.78 -9.92 1.89
C GLU A 106 -9.97 -10.95 2.69
N ASP A 107 -10.61 -11.61 3.64
CA ASP A 107 -10.01 -12.72 4.37
C ASP A 107 -10.07 -14.00 3.54
N ILE A 108 -8.92 -14.61 3.31
CA ILE A 108 -8.77 -15.80 2.45
C ILE A 108 -8.08 -16.90 3.25
N GLU A 109 -8.59 -18.13 3.11
CA GLU A 109 -8.00 -19.29 3.73
C GLU A 109 -6.60 -19.56 3.16
N GLN A 110 -5.61 -19.65 4.04
CA GLN A 110 -4.22 -19.90 3.62
C GLN A 110 -4.06 -21.23 2.88
N TYR A 111 -4.89 -22.20 3.19
CA TYR A 111 -4.89 -23.51 2.54
C TYR A 111 -5.27 -23.43 1.05
N ASP A 112 -5.99 -22.41 0.64
CA ASP A 112 -6.29 -22.20 -0.79
C ASP A 112 -5.03 -22.04 -1.63
N ILE A 113 -3.96 -21.46 -1.07
CA ILE A 113 -2.67 -21.37 -1.77
C ILE A 113 -2.15 -22.77 -2.15
N VAL A 114 -2.30 -23.74 -1.24
CA VAL A 114 -1.89 -25.13 -1.49
C VAL A 114 -2.78 -25.78 -2.55
N ARG A 115 -4.10 -25.66 -2.40
CA ARG A 115 -5.07 -26.22 -3.35
C ARG A 115 -4.85 -25.70 -4.77
N TYR A 116 -4.68 -24.41 -4.94
CA TYR A 116 -4.38 -23.82 -6.25
C TYR A 116 -2.99 -24.22 -6.75
N GLY A 117 -2.03 -24.38 -5.85
CA GLY A 117 -0.70 -24.87 -6.17
C GLY A 117 -0.69 -26.29 -6.75
N GLU A 118 -1.57 -27.17 -6.25
CA GLU A 118 -1.73 -28.55 -6.74
C GLU A 118 -2.25 -28.60 -8.19
N LEU A 119 -2.96 -27.58 -8.64
CA LEU A 119 -3.47 -27.47 -10.01
C LEU A 119 -2.42 -27.00 -11.02
N VAL A 120 -1.23 -26.58 -10.56
CA VAL A 120 -0.16 -26.08 -11.44
C VAL A 120 0.50 -27.25 -12.17
N PRO A 121 0.55 -27.25 -13.52
CA PRO A 121 1.18 -28.33 -14.28
C PRO A 121 2.66 -28.53 -13.92
N ASP A 122 3.09 -29.81 -13.86
CA ASP A 122 4.46 -30.18 -13.50
C ASP A 122 5.51 -29.55 -14.41
N GLU A 123 5.23 -29.49 -15.72
CA GLU A 123 6.13 -28.87 -16.69
C GLU A 123 6.40 -27.40 -16.39
N LYS A 124 5.35 -26.69 -15.96
CA LYS A 124 5.49 -25.27 -15.58
C LYS A 124 6.34 -25.08 -14.33
N VAL A 125 6.19 -25.99 -13.36
CA VAL A 125 6.98 -25.99 -12.11
C VAL A 125 8.45 -26.27 -12.41
N LYS A 126 8.74 -27.29 -13.23
CA LYS A 126 10.10 -27.65 -13.66
C LYS A 126 10.78 -26.53 -14.41
N ALA A 127 10.10 -25.94 -15.39
CA ALA A 127 10.63 -24.81 -16.16
C ALA A 127 10.96 -23.60 -15.28
N ALA A 128 10.09 -23.29 -14.30
CA ALA A 128 10.35 -22.21 -13.35
C ALA A 128 11.53 -22.52 -12.42
N ARG A 129 11.69 -23.77 -11.96
CA ARG A 129 12.85 -24.19 -11.16
C ARG A 129 14.14 -24.06 -11.97
N GLU A 130 14.17 -24.59 -13.19
CA GLU A 130 15.33 -24.49 -14.09
C GLU A 130 15.71 -23.02 -14.37
N TRP A 131 14.72 -22.18 -14.59
CA TRP A 131 14.95 -20.75 -14.76
C TRP A 131 15.60 -20.11 -13.52
N LEU A 132 15.11 -20.44 -12.31
CA LEU A 132 15.68 -19.94 -11.05
C LEU A 132 17.13 -20.45 -10.88
N GLU A 133 17.39 -21.71 -11.15
CA GLU A 133 18.74 -22.30 -11.03
C GLU A 133 19.74 -21.67 -12.00
N GLN A 134 19.28 -21.25 -13.18
CA GLN A 134 20.12 -20.59 -14.20
C GLN A 134 20.38 -19.11 -13.89
N HIS A 135 19.41 -18.39 -13.28
CA HIS A 135 19.46 -16.95 -13.10
C HIS A 135 19.83 -16.51 -11.68
N ALA A 136 19.66 -17.36 -10.68
CA ALA A 136 20.19 -17.11 -9.35
C ALA A 136 21.69 -17.34 -9.31
N GLY A 137 22.45 -16.46 -8.67
CA GLY A 137 23.91 -16.62 -8.59
C GLY A 137 24.36 -17.94 -7.93
N LYS A 138 23.56 -18.47 -7.00
CA LYS A 138 23.72 -19.81 -6.39
C LYS A 138 22.42 -20.22 -5.74
N VAL A 139 21.96 -21.45 -6.03
CA VAL A 139 20.89 -22.13 -5.28
C VAL A 139 21.54 -23.13 -4.32
N GLY A 140 21.52 -22.83 -3.04
CA GLY A 140 22.19 -23.63 -2.00
C GLY A 140 21.29 -24.72 -1.45
N TYR A 141 21.07 -25.79 -2.19
CA TYR A 141 20.34 -26.96 -1.68
C TYR A 141 21.09 -27.63 -0.52
N ASN A 142 20.30 -28.22 0.38
CA ASN A 142 20.80 -29.09 1.45
C ASN A 142 19.85 -30.28 1.61
N ASP A 143 20.29 -31.30 2.35
CA ASP A 143 19.59 -32.61 2.40
C ASP A 143 18.33 -32.59 3.28
N THR A 144 18.05 -31.51 3.99
CA THR A 144 16.97 -31.50 4.99
C THR A 144 16.00 -30.32 4.84
N ASN A 145 16.52 -29.09 4.81
CA ASN A 145 15.69 -27.89 4.93
C ASN A 145 15.33 -27.25 3.59
N PHE A 146 16.20 -27.38 2.60
CA PHE A 146 15.99 -26.79 1.28
C PHE A 146 16.43 -27.76 0.18
N THR A 147 15.50 -28.56 -0.30
CA THR A 147 15.69 -29.55 -1.37
C THR A 147 15.05 -29.06 -2.67
N PRO A 148 15.40 -29.66 -3.84
CA PRO A 148 14.71 -29.37 -5.10
C PRO A 148 13.19 -29.52 -5.00
N GLN A 149 12.72 -30.55 -4.31
CA GLN A 149 11.28 -30.80 -4.11
C GLN A 149 10.61 -29.71 -3.27
N LYS A 150 11.28 -29.21 -2.24
CA LYS A 150 10.77 -28.09 -1.44
C LYS A 150 10.72 -26.79 -2.25
N LEU A 151 11.71 -26.56 -3.12
CA LEU A 151 11.65 -25.43 -4.05
C LEU A 151 10.47 -25.57 -5.03
N GLU A 152 10.23 -26.75 -5.57
CA GLU A 152 9.06 -26.99 -6.43
C GLU A 152 7.73 -26.72 -5.69
N THR A 153 7.63 -27.12 -4.43
CA THR A 153 6.46 -26.81 -3.59
C THR A 153 6.29 -25.29 -3.41
N GLN A 154 7.37 -24.54 -3.20
CA GLN A 154 7.33 -23.07 -3.12
C GLN A 154 6.89 -22.45 -4.45
N ILE A 155 7.38 -22.98 -5.58
CA ILE A 155 7.00 -22.53 -6.92
C ILE A 155 5.51 -22.78 -7.16
N ARG A 156 4.98 -23.94 -6.76
CA ARG A 156 3.54 -24.23 -6.82
C ARG A 156 2.73 -23.22 -6.01
N SER A 157 3.15 -22.98 -4.76
CA SER A 157 2.51 -22.00 -3.89
C SER A 157 2.51 -20.60 -4.50
N TYR A 158 3.61 -20.18 -5.12
CA TYR A 158 3.70 -18.91 -5.82
C TYR A 158 2.70 -18.80 -6.97
N TYR A 159 2.59 -19.81 -7.82
CA TYR A 159 1.65 -19.79 -8.93
C TYR A 159 0.19 -19.90 -8.45
N GLY A 160 -0.08 -20.71 -7.43
CA GLY A 160 -1.40 -20.82 -6.81
C GLY A 160 -1.84 -19.48 -6.23
N LEU A 161 -0.98 -18.84 -5.46
CA LEU A 161 -1.22 -17.51 -4.91
C LEU A 161 -1.46 -16.46 -6.01
N ARG A 162 -0.63 -16.47 -7.05
CA ARG A 162 -0.78 -15.55 -8.19
C ARG A 162 -2.12 -15.73 -8.90
N GLN A 163 -2.62 -16.95 -9.02
CA GLN A 163 -3.92 -17.23 -9.60
C GLN A 163 -5.04 -16.66 -8.73
N ILE A 164 -4.99 -16.86 -7.40
CA ILE A 164 -5.97 -16.30 -6.46
C ILE A 164 -5.99 -14.77 -6.55
N ILE A 165 -4.82 -14.12 -6.58
CA ILE A 165 -4.70 -12.65 -6.72
C ILE A 165 -5.45 -12.16 -7.96
N VAL A 166 -5.28 -12.83 -9.10
CA VAL A 166 -5.94 -12.45 -10.35
C VAL A 166 -7.44 -12.70 -10.30
N GLU A 167 -7.87 -13.88 -9.82
CA GLU A 167 -9.29 -14.24 -9.75
C GLU A 167 -10.09 -13.36 -8.78
N ARG A 168 -9.47 -13.00 -7.64
CA ARG A 168 -10.08 -12.15 -6.62
C ARG A 168 -9.83 -10.66 -6.83
N GLN A 169 -9.09 -10.28 -7.86
CA GLN A 169 -8.73 -8.89 -8.16
C GLN A 169 -8.06 -8.17 -6.97
N LEU A 170 -7.15 -8.86 -6.29
CA LEU A 170 -6.42 -8.31 -5.15
C LEU A 170 -5.30 -7.37 -5.63
N ASP A 171 -5.18 -6.20 -5.02
CA ASP A 171 -4.12 -5.23 -5.35
C ASP A 171 -2.84 -5.51 -4.58
N PHE A 172 -2.96 -5.97 -3.34
CA PHE A 172 -1.84 -6.38 -2.50
C PHE A 172 -2.27 -7.40 -1.46
N ILE A 173 -1.31 -8.11 -0.89
CA ILE A 173 -1.60 -9.24 -0.02
C ILE A 173 -0.69 -9.29 1.20
N GLY A 174 -1.17 -9.97 2.25
CA GLY A 174 -0.38 -10.42 3.37
C GLY A 174 -0.64 -11.90 3.63
N ILE A 175 0.43 -12.65 3.92
CA ILE A 175 0.34 -14.07 4.21
C ILE A 175 0.82 -14.31 5.64
N LYS A 176 0.05 -15.07 6.40
CA LYS A 176 0.46 -15.53 7.72
C LYS A 176 1.70 -16.43 7.60
N ALA A 177 2.82 -15.99 8.16
CA ALA A 177 4.10 -16.70 8.04
C ALA A 177 4.27 -17.81 9.08
N HIS A 178 3.58 -17.71 10.22
CA HIS A 178 3.67 -18.67 11.32
C HIS A 178 2.26 -19.03 11.81
N GLY A 179 2.01 -20.32 11.91
CA GLY A 179 0.74 -20.92 12.38
C GLY A 179 0.86 -21.52 13.74
#